data_8e06d474d7dd154ca7857abfe1697d95
#
_entry.id   8e06d474d7dd154ca7857abfe1697d95
#
_cell.length_a   1.000
_cell.length_b   1.000
_cell.length_c   1.000
_cell.angle_alpha   90.00
_cell.angle_beta   90.00
_cell.angle_gamma   90.00
#
_symmetry.space_group_name_H-M   'P 1'
#
loop_
_entity.id
_entity.type
_entity.pdbx_description
1 polymer ?
#
loop_
_entity_poly.entity_id
_entity_poly.type
_entity_poly.pdbx_seq_one_letter_code
_entity_poly.pdbx_strand_id
1 'polypeptide(L)'
;MKRSIIITGSEGLLGKEISNYFRKFAKVHELDLSLGHDLTDEKFVKDWFSKNHANYLINCFAVNDNITKKRKKNTLFNFNLESFQDYLNVNIVSLFSVCREFAKNNKKSSITNFSSIYGTVSPNPSLYDKSHKDIGYSVSKAGVINMTKYLAVHLAPKIRVNCIVPGGVLQNQDSIFIKKYSKLTPMKRMMEKNEL
;
A
#
# COMPACT_ATOMS: atom_id res chain seq x y z
N MET A 1 16.29 15.80 -19.10
CA MET A 1 15.93 14.37 -19.07
C MET A 1 14.49 14.22 -18.63
N LYS A 2 13.74 13.32 -19.26
CA LYS A 2 12.37 13.02 -18.86
C LYS A 2 12.41 12.31 -17.49
N ARG A 3 11.58 12.75 -16.53
CA ARG A 3 11.50 12.13 -15.19
C ARG A 3 11.07 10.69 -15.30
N SER A 4 11.59 9.84 -14.41
CA SER A 4 11.22 8.42 -14.33
C SER A 4 10.66 8.08 -12.97
N ILE A 5 9.69 7.17 -12.96
CA ILE A 5 8.93 6.77 -11.78
C ILE A 5 8.87 5.24 -11.75
N ILE A 6 9.14 4.63 -10.60
CA ILE A 6 8.85 3.23 -10.33
C ILE A 6 7.55 3.17 -9.54
N ILE A 7 6.60 2.35 -9.99
CA ILE A 7 5.33 2.13 -9.31
C ILE A 7 5.22 0.64 -9.00
N THR A 8 5.14 0.30 -7.72
CA THR A 8 4.95 -1.08 -7.26
C THR A 8 3.47 -1.33 -6.94
N GLY A 9 2.97 -2.52 -7.19
CA GLY A 9 1.54 -2.81 -7.14
C GLY A 9 0.78 -2.09 -8.26
N SER A 10 1.41 -1.98 -9.43
CA SER A 10 0.96 -1.17 -10.57
C SER A 10 -0.34 -1.65 -11.21
N GLU A 11 -0.70 -2.92 -11.08
CA GLU A 11 -1.95 -3.49 -11.56
C GLU A 11 -3.08 -3.47 -10.50
N GLY A 12 -2.77 -3.09 -9.26
CA GLY A 12 -3.75 -2.89 -8.20
C GLY A 12 -4.64 -1.66 -8.42
N LEU A 13 -5.68 -1.53 -7.57
CA LEU A 13 -6.70 -0.48 -7.68
C LEU A 13 -6.13 0.94 -7.81
N LEU A 14 -5.21 1.30 -6.93
CA LEU A 14 -4.58 2.63 -6.92
C LEU A 14 -3.38 2.70 -7.85
N GLY A 15 -2.55 1.66 -7.88
CA GLY A 15 -1.35 1.62 -8.71
C GLY A 15 -1.66 1.80 -10.17
N LYS A 16 -2.73 1.20 -10.67
CA LYS A 16 -3.18 1.32 -12.06
C LYS A 16 -3.60 2.75 -12.43
N GLU A 17 -4.37 3.41 -11.57
CA GLU A 17 -4.76 4.81 -11.80
C GLU A 17 -3.54 5.74 -11.79
N ILE A 18 -2.64 5.55 -10.82
CA ILE A 18 -1.42 6.33 -10.70
C ILE A 18 -0.50 6.09 -11.91
N SER A 19 -0.34 4.83 -12.35
CA SER A 19 0.45 4.50 -13.54
C SER A 19 -0.12 5.17 -14.78
N ASN A 20 -1.41 5.08 -15.01
CA ASN A 20 -2.09 5.71 -16.14
C ASN A 20 -1.94 7.24 -16.14
N TYR A 21 -2.00 7.85 -14.97
CA TYR A 21 -1.80 9.30 -14.83
C TYR A 21 -0.38 9.71 -15.22
N PHE A 22 0.64 9.05 -14.62
CA PHE A 22 2.03 9.44 -14.82
C PHE A 22 2.62 9.06 -16.17
N ARG A 23 2.12 8.06 -16.87
CA ARG A 23 2.52 7.73 -18.26
C ARG A 23 2.42 8.93 -19.21
N LYS A 24 1.54 9.91 -18.90
CA LYS A 24 1.36 11.12 -19.70
C LYS A 24 2.57 12.06 -19.67
N PHE A 25 3.38 12.05 -18.59
CA PHE A 25 4.47 13.02 -18.39
C PHE A 25 5.83 12.43 -18.06
N ALA A 26 5.89 11.14 -17.68
CA ALA A 26 7.10 10.50 -17.21
C ALA A 26 7.29 9.12 -17.85
N LYS A 27 8.50 8.58 -17.74
CA LYS A 27 8.75 7.16 -17.97
C LYS A 27 8.32 6.39 -16.72
N VAL A 28 7.35 5.49 -16.84
CA VAL A 28 6.88 4.66 -15.73
C VAL A 28 7.48 3.25 -15.87
N HIS A 29 8.08 2.77 -14.78
CA HIS A 29 8.47 1.38 -14.61
C HIS A 29 7.47 0.72 -13.66
N GLU A 30 6.83 -0.33 -14.10
CA GLU A 30 5.75 -0.99 -13.41
C GLU A 30 6.21 -2.32 -12.83
N LEU A 31 5.95 -2.50 -11.54
CA LEU A 31 6.23 -3.73 -10.81
C LEU A 31 4.95 -4.24 -10.16
N ASP A 32 4.58 -5.46 -10.50
CA ASP A 32 3.40 -6.12 -9.93
C ASP A 32 3.57 -7.63 -9.94
N LEU A 33 3.00 -8.32 -8.97
CA LEU A 33 3.05 -9.78 -8.89
C LEU A 33 2.40 -10.42 -10.13
N SER A 34 1.32 -9.83 -10.65
CA SER A 34 0.64 -10.30 -11.87
C SER A 34 1.49 -10.17 -13.14
N LEU A 35 2.54 -9.34 -13.09
CA LEU A 35 3.55 -9.18 -14.15
C LEU A 35 4.79 -10.05 -13.90
N GLY A 36 4.75 -10.96 -12.91
CA GLY A 36 5.86 -11.83 -12.56
C GLY A 36 6.92 -11.17 -11.65
N HIS A 37 6.62 -10.02 -11.05
CA HIS A 37 7.54 -9.31 -10.16
C HIS A 37 7.17 -9.56 -8.69
N ASP A 38 7.75 -10.62 -8.11
CA ASP A 38 7.54 -10.93 -6.70
C ASP A 38 8.44 -10.07 -5.81
N LEU A 39 7.86 -9.07 -5.16
CA LEU A 39 8.56 -8.16 -4.25
C LEU A 39 8.84 -8.77 -2.87
N THR A 40 8.37 -9.99 -2.59
CA THR A 40 8.74 -10.76 -1.40
C THR A 40 10.06 -11.52 -1.60
N ASP A 41 10.49 -11.72 -2.85
CA ASP A 41 11.80 -12.25 -3.18
C ASP A 41 12.87 -11.14 -3.10
N GLU A 42 13.62 -11.16 -2.00
CA GLU A 42 14.69 -10.18 -1.76
C GLU A 42 15.78 -10.20 -2.84
N LYS A 43 16.05 -11.35 -3.43
CA LYS A 43 17.04 -11.49 -4.51
C LYS A 43 16.54 -10.76 -5.76
N PHE A 44 15.29 -11.00 -6.14
CA PHE A 44 14.64 -10.27 -7.24
C PHE A 44 14.70 -8.75 -7.01
N VAL A 45 14.33 -8.29 -5.83
CA VAL A 45 14.32 -6.85 -5.49
C VAL A 45 15.74 -6.25 -5.63
N LYS A 46 16.76 -6.90 -5.07
CA LYS A 46 18.17 -6.47 -5.18
C LYS A 46 18.63 -6.38 -6.64
N ASP A 47 18.40 -7.44 -7.38
CA ASP A 47 18.84 -7.54 -8.78
C ASP A 47 18.14 -6.53 -9.66
N TRP A 48 16.85 -6.32 -9.47
CA TRP A 48 16.06 -5.39 -10.26
C TRP A 48 16.47 -3.93 -10.00
N PHE A 49 16.53 -3.50 -8.72
CA PHE A 49 16.88 -2.13 -8.36
C PHE A 49 18.34 -1.78 -8.62
N SER A 50 19.24 -2.75 -8.70
CA SER A 50 20.64 -2.52 -9.11
C SER A 50 20.79 -2.08 -10.57
N LYS A 51 19.82 -2.44 -11.43
CA LYS A 51 19.81 -2.16 -12.87
C LYS A 51 18.85 -1.05 -13.28
N ASN A 52 17.91 -0.71 -12.43
CA ASN A 52 16.81 0.21 -12.75
C ASN A 52 16.79 1.40 -11.78
N HIS A 53 17.03 2.58 -12.32
CA HIS A 53 17.06 3.84 -11.57
C HIS A 53 15.87 4.73 -11.91
N ALA A 54 15.37 5.48 -10.91
CA ALA A 54 14.30 6.43 -11.13
C ALA A 54 14.38 7.63 -10.15
N ASN A 55 13.71 8.71 -10.51
CA ASN A 55 13.60 9.89 -9.65
C ASN A 55 12.60 9.69 -8.51
N TYR A 56 11.59 8.84 -8.73
CA TYR A 56 10.50 8.64 -7.80
C TYR A 56 10.16 7.15 -7.66
N LEU A 57 9.84 6.76 -6.43
CA LEU A 57 9.27 5.45 -6.11
C LEU A 57 7.89 5.66 -5.46
N ILE A 58 6.87 5.00 -5.98
CA ILE A 58 5.51 5.01 -5.42
C ILE A 58 5.13 3.56 -5.10
N ASN A 59 4.95 3.27 -3.81
CA ASN A 59 4.66 1.92 -3.33
C ASN A 59 3.17 1.74 -3.07
N CYS A 60 2.47 1.09 -4.01
CA CYS A 60 1.05 0.79 -3.93
C CYS A 60 0.75 -0.68 -3.60
N PHE A 61 1.75 -1.57 -3.62
CA PHE A 61 1.53 -2.98 -3.33
C PHE A 61 1.21 -3.23 -1.87
N ALA A 62 0.28 -4.10 -1.62
CA ALA A 62 -0.04 -4.57 -0.28
C ALA A 62 -0.99 -5.77 -0.36
N VAL A 63 -0.93 -6.66 0.62
CA VAL A 63 -2.03 -7.59 0.90
C VAL A 63 -3.12 -6.82 1.63
N ASN A 64 -4.34 -6.92 1.12
CA ASN A 64 -5.53 -6.36 1.73
C ASN A 64 -6.72 -7.25 1.42
N ASP A 65 -6.99 -8.20 2.28
CA ASP A 65 -8.12 -9.08 2.13
C ASP A 65 -9.45 -8.35 2.31
N ASN A 66 -10.20 -8.28 1.25
CA ASN A 66 -11.56 -7.79 1.31
C ASN A 66 -12.46 -8.81 2.00
N ILE A 67 -13.28 -8.37 2.96
CA ILE A 67 -14.28 -9.21 3.59
C ILE A 67 -15.38 -9.45 2.56
N THR A 68 -15.41 -10.65 1.99
CA THR A 68 -16.47 -11.10 1.08
C THR A 68 -17.50 -11.93 1.82
N LYS A 69 -18.74 -11.95 1.30
CA LYS A 69 -19.83 -12.78 1.88
C LYS A 69 -19.49 -14.29 1.97
N LYS A 70 -18.52 -14.76 1.18
CA LYS A 70 -18.08 -16.17 1.13
C LYS A 70 -17.01 -16.51 2.16
N ARG A 71 -16.40 -15.56 2.85
CA ARG A 71 -15.38 -15.83 3.85
C ARG A 71 -15.97 -16.34 5.15
N LYS A 72 -15.30 -17.35 5.77
CA LYS A 72 -15.59 -17.73 7.16
C LYS A 72 -15.51 -16.49 8.04
N LYS A 73 -16.46 -16.37 8.98
CA LYS A 73 -16.48 -15.25 9.95
C LYS A 73 -15.20 -15.28 10.77
N ASN A 74 -14.26 -14.40 10.45
CA ASN A 74 -13.06 -14.21 11.24
C ASN A 74 -13.38 -13.27 12.39
N THR A 75 -13.09 -13.71 13.59
CA THR A 75 -13.15 -12.90 14.81
C THR A 75 -11.75 -12.77 15.39
N LEU A 76 -11.56 -11.91 16.37
CA LEU A 76 -10.30 -11.76 17.07
C LEU A 76 -9.75 -13.10 17.62
N PHE A 77 -10.64 -14.01 18.02
CA PHE A 77 -10.27 -15.27 18.72
C PHE A 77 -9.95 -16.44 17.81
N ASN A 78 -10.32 -16.38 16.53
CA ASN A 78 -10.04 -17.45 15.55
C ASN A 78 -9.15 -16.96 14.38
N PHE A 79 -8.44 -15.86 14.58
CA PHE A 79 -7.58 -15.29 13.58
C PHE A 79 -6.31 -16.16 13.39
N ASN A 80 -5.96 -16.49 12.16
CA ASN A 80 -4.78 -17.30 11.86
C ASN A 80 -3.50 -16.46 11.94
N LEU A 81 -2.52 -16.92 12.74
CA LEU A 81 -1.23 -16.25 12.88
C LEU A 81 -0.39 -16.27 11.59
N GLU A 82 -0.55 -17.29 10.75
CA GLU A 82 0.10 -17.31 9.42
C GLU A 82 -0.38 -16.13 8.58
N SER A 83 -1.70 -15.90 8.53
CA SER A 83 -2.25 -14.73 7.84
C SER A 83 -1.72 -13.41 8.40
N PHE A 84 -1.54 -13.33 9.73
CA PHE A 84 -0.91 -12.15 10.35
C PHE A 84 0.52 -11.97 9.88
N GLN A 85 1.31 -13.04 9.83
CA GLN A 85 2.69 -13.02 9.33
C GLN A 85 2.75 -12.61 7.87
N ASP A 86 1.84 -13.10 7.02
CA ASP A 86 1.77 -12.71 5.61
C ASP A 86 1.55 -11.20 5.43
N TYR A 87 0.65 -10.61 6.23
CA TYR A 87 0.48 -9.15 6.23
C TYR A 87 1.75 -8.40 6.60
N LEU A 88 2.48 -8.85 7.62
CA LEU A 88 3.73 -8.24 8.01
C LEU A 88 4.82 -8.44 6.95
N ASN A 89 4.92 -9.65 6.41
CA ASN A 89 5.93 -9.98 5.40
C ASN A 89 5.75 -9.11 4.14
N VAL A 90 4.55 -9.06 3.57
CA VAL A 90 4.30 -8.28 2.34
C VAL A 90 4.31 -6.79 2.63
N ASN A 91 3.50 -6.33 3.61
CA ASN A 91 3.23 -4.90 3.78
C ASN A 91 4.36 -4.15 4.53
N ILE A 92 5.25 -4.85 5.23
CA ILE A 92 6.33 -4.24 6.02
C ILE A 92 7.70 -4.72 5.56
N VAL A 93 7.97 -6.02 5.62
CA VAL A 93 9.33 -6.54 5.33
C VAL A 93 9.70 -6.30 3.88
N SER A 94 8.82 -6.67 2.96
CA SER A 94 9.04 -6.46 1.52
C SER A 94 9.05 -4.97 1.16
N LEU A 95 8.18 -4.17 1.76
CA LEU A 95 8.18 -2.72 1.55
C LEU A 95 9.49 -2.07 2.02
N PHE A 96 10.03 -2.51 3.16
CA PHE A 96 11.34 -2.05 3.63
C PHE A 96 12.44 -2.44 2.65
N SER A 97 12.45 -3.69 2.16
CA SER A 97 13.43 -4.17 1.17
C SER A 97 13.41 -3.30 -0.10
N VAL A 98 12.22 -3.04 -0.65
CA VAL A 98 12.02 -2.17 -1.83
C VAL A 98 12.54 -0.74 -1.57
N CYS A 99 12.16 -0.13 -0.46
CA CYS A 99 12.61 1.21 -0.11
C CYS A 99 14.13 1.29 0.07
N ARG A 100 14.72 0.29 0.73
CA ARG A 100 16.16 0.18 0.98
C ARG A 100 16.95 0.06 -0.34
N GLU A 101 16.56 -0.85 -1.21
CA GLU A 101 17.29 -1.07 -2.47
C GLU A 101 17.08 0.12 -3.43
N PHE A 102 15.91 0.73 -3.45
CA PHE A 102 15.72 2.00 -4.17
C PHE A 102 16.66 3.08 -3.64
N ALA A 103 16.70 3.29 -2.33
CA ALA A 103 17.51 4.34 -1.71
C ALA A 103 19.01 4.12 -1.92
N LYS A 104 19.48 2.88 -1.88
CA LYS A 104 20.87 2.50 -2.11
C LYS A 104 21.35 2.87 -3.54
N ASN A 105 20.46 2.72 -4.52
CA ASN A 105 20.80 2.87 -5.93
C ASN A 105 20.37 4.21 -6.54
N ASN A 106 19.69 5.10 -5.77
CA ASN A 106 19.21 6.39 -6.26
C ASN A 106 19.64 7.53 -5.33
N LYS A 107 19.98 8.68 -5.93
CA LYS A 107 20.35 9.92 -5.23
C LYS A 107 19.40 11.05 -5.66
N LYS A 108 19.08 11.98 -4.76
CA LYS A 108 18.17 13.11 -5.03
C LYS A 108 16.81 12.65 -5.57
N SER A 109 16.17 11.74 -4.85
CA SER A 109 14.93 11.08 -5.23
C SER A 109 13.83 11.25 -4.16
N SER A 110 12.68 10.66 -4.41
CA SER A 110 11.57 10.69 -3.45
C SER A 110 10.84 9.34 -3.42
N ILE A 111 10.45 8.91 -2.23
CA ILE A 111 9.64 7.71 -1.99
C ILE A 111 8.28 8.14 -1.47
N THR A 112 7.21 7.56 -1.98
CA THR A 112 5.84 7.70 -1.44
C THR A 112 5.29 6.32 -1.12
N ASN A 113 4.98 6.09 0.14
CA ASN A 113 4.35 4.86 0.63
C ASN A 113 2.85 5.05 0.83
N PHE A 114 2.08 3.99 0.64
CA PHE A 114 0.64 3.98 0.90
C PHE A 114 0.33 3.19 2.19
N SER A 115 -0.17 3.90 3.19
CA SER A 115 -0.76 3.33 4.39
C SER A 115 -2.29 3.23 4.23
N SER A 116 -3.03 3.44 5.28
CA SER A 116 -4.49 3.44 5.36
C SER A 116 -4.92 4.20 6.61
N ILE A 117 -6.14 4.72 6.63
CA ILE A 117 -6.74 5.22 7.88
C ILE A 117 -6.70 4.15 8.98
N TYR A 118 -6.76 2.86 8.64
CA TYR A 118 -6.62 1.76 9.61
C TYR A 118 -5.21 1.57 10.15
N GLY A 119 -4.24 2.33 9.68
CA GLY A 119 -2.94 2.51 10.34
C GLY A 119 -2.94 3.61 11.41
N THR A 120 -3.98 4.44 11.47
CA THR A 120 -4.11 5.54 12.45
C THR A 120 -5.25 5.35 13.44
N VAL A 121 -6.32 4.65 13.03
CA VAL A 121 -7.50 4.35 13.85
C VAL A 121 -7.90 2.89 13.69
N SER A 122 -8.57 2.33 14.69
CA SER A 122 -9.11 0.98 14.60
C SER A 122 -10.26 0.91 13.59
N PRO A 123 -10.39 -0.19 12.84
CA PRO A 123 -11.61 -0.48 12.08
C PRO A 123 -12.83 -0.49 12.99
N ASN A 124 -13.90 0.19 12.56
CA ASN A 124 -15.16 0.19 13.33
C ASN A 124 -15.90 -1.15 13.11
N PRO A 125 -16.15 -1.93 14.17
CA PRO A 125 -16.80 -3.25 14.04
C PRO A 125 -18.18 -3.19 13.40
N SER A 126 -18.92 -2.07 13.54
CA SER A 126 -20.26 -1.91 12.97
C SER A 126 -20.30 -1.98 11.44
N LEU A 127 -19.15 -1.80 10.77
CA LEU A 127 -19.03 -1.92 9.32
C LEU A 127 -19.04 -3.38 8.84
N TYR A 128 -18.65 -4.32 9.70
CA TYR A 128 -18.26 -5.68 9.29
C TYR A 128 -19.24 -6.75 9.76
N ASP A 129 -20.42 -6.38 10.23
CA ASP A 129 -21.46 -7.25 10.75
C ASP A 129 -20.91 -8.20 11.85
N LYS A 130 -20.92 -9.53 11.60
CA LYS A 130 -20.40 -10.54 12.53
C LYS A 130 -18.91 -10.92 12.29
N SER A 131 -18.24 -10.22 11.37
CA SER A 131 -16.83 -10.41 11.06
C SER A 131 -15.99 -9.23 11.56
N HIS A 132 -14.67 -9.42 11.64
CA HIS A 132 -13.73 -8.34 11.94
C HIS A 132 -12.82 -8.09 10.74
N LYS A 133 -12.46 -6.85 10.52
CA LYS A 133 -11.34 -6.52 9.62
C LYS A 133 -10.09 -7.15 10.20
N ASP A 134 -9.26 -7.71 9.32
CA ASP A 134 -8.04 -8.37 9.67
C ASP A 134 -7.09 -7.45 10.47
N ILE A 135 -6.67 -7.92 11.65
CA ILE A 135 -5.78 -7.15 12.54
C ILE A 135 -4.40 -6.96 11.89
N GLY A 136 -3.91 -7.96 11.14
CA GLY A 136 -2.63 -7.91 10.44
C GLY A 136 -2.57 -6.74 9.45
N TYR A 137 -3.69 -6.45 8.78
CA TYR A 137 -3.77 -5.27 7.92
C TYR A 137 -3.56 -3.98 8.70
N SER A 138 -4.31 -3.75 9.77
CA SER A 138 -4.21 -2.51 10.56
C SER A 138 -2.84 -2.33 11.17
N VAL A 139 -2.27 -3.38 11.79
CA VAL A 139 -0.93 -3.37 12.37
C VAL A 139 0.13 -3.08 11.31
N SER A 140 0.05 -3.75 10.15
CA SER A 140 1.00 -3.50 9.06
C SER A 140 0.92 -2.05 8.55
N LYS A 141 -0.29 -1.50 8.39
CA LYS A 141 -0.46 -0.11 7.92
C LYS A 141 0.00 0.93 8.95
N ALA A 142 -0.12 0.67 10.24
CA ALA A 142 0.52 1.48 11.29
C ALA A 142 2.06 1.41 11.17
N GLY A 143 2.61 0.20 10.95
CA GLY A 143 4.03 -0.01 10.70
C GLY A 143 4.55 0.77 9.49
N VAL A 144 3.79 0.85 8.39
CA VAL A 144 4.15 1.66 7.20
C VAL A 144 4.32 3.13 7.56
N ILE A 145 3.42 3.70 8.40
CA ILE A 145 3.52 5.10 8.83
C ILE A 145 4.82 5.32 9.61
N ASN A 146 5.10 4.47 10.60
CA ASN A 146 6.30 4.64 11.43
C ASN A 146 7.59 4.38 10.64
N MET A 147 7.62 3.36 9.80
CA MET A 147 8.74 3.08 8.90
C MET A 147 9.01 4.25 7.95
N THR A 148 7.97 4.89 7.42
CA THR A 148 8.12 6.08 6.57
C THR A 148 8.80 7.22 7.32
N LYS A 149 8.43 7.47 8.59
CA LYS A 149 9.07 8.48 9.44
C LYS A 149 10.54 8.16 9.68
N TYR A 150 10.85 6.89 10.01
CA TYR A 150 12.21 6.42 10.19
C TYR A 150 13.06 6.66 8.93
N LEU A 151 12.58 6.21 7.78
CA LEU A 151 13.28 6.37 6.49
C LEU A 151 13.44 7.85 6.12
N ALA A 152 12.45 8.70 6.39
CA ALA A 152 12.53 10.13 6.10
C ALA A 152 13.70 10.80 6.84
N VAL A 153 13.91 10.46 8.12
CA VAL A 153 15.01 10.99 8.92
C VAL A 153 16.36 10.45 8.44
N HIS A 154 16.46 9.14 8.20
CA HIS A 154 17.75 8.48 7.90
C HIS A 154 18.22 8.70 6.45
N LEU A 155 17.31 8.98 5.52
CA LEU A 155 17.66 9.20 4.11
C LEU A 155 17.79 10.70 3.75
N ALA A 156 17.41 11.59 4.65
CA ALA A 156 17.57 13.03 4.46
C ALA A 156 19.07 13.42 4.43
N PRO A 157 19.44 14.49 3.71
CA PRO A 157 18.60 15.29 2.81
C PRO A 157 18.51 14.72 1.38
N LYS A 158 19.11 13.54 1.13
CA LYS A 158 19.27 12.98 -0.22
C LYS A 158 17.95 12.47 -0.81
N ILE A 159 17.13 11.84 0.01
CA ILE A 159 15.85 11.23 -0.40
C ILE A 159 14.74 11.67 0.57
N ARG A 160 13.67 12.21 0.02
CA ARG A 160 12.45 12.51 0.80
C ARG A 160 11.57 11.28 0.82
N VAL A 161 11.00 10.97 1.98
CA VAL A 161 10.06 9.83 2.14
C VAL A 161 8.77 10.34 2.75
N ASN A 162 7.65 10.06 2.10
CA ASN A 162 6.31 10.48 2.50
C ASN A 162 5.36 9.29 2.55
N CYS A 163 4.28 9.46 3.31
CA CYS A 163 3.21 8.48 3.42
C CYS A 163 1.86 9.12 3.07
N ILE A 164 1.10 8.50 2.19
CA ILE A 164 -0.30 8.82 1.95
C ILE A 164 -1.15 7.86 2.78
N VAL A 165 -2.16 8.40 3.45
CA VAL A 165 -3.06 7.66 4.36
C VAL A 165 -4.49 7.78 3.83
N PRO A 166 -4.87 7.02 2.80
CA PRO A 166 -6.20 7.13 2.19
C PRO A 166 -7.28 6.54 3.09
N GLY A 167 -8.49 7.07 2.92
CA GLY A 167 -9.70 6.48 3.43
C GLY A 167 -10.14 5.24 2.65
N GLY A 168 -11.36 4.78 2.88
CA GLY A 168 -11.94 3.70 2.09
C GLY A 168 -12.19 4.11 0.64
N VAL A 169 -11.55 3.44 -0.30
CA VAL A 169 -11.71 3.67 -1.74
C VAL A 169 -12.88 2.84 -2.26
N LEU A 170 -13.76 3.47 -3.02
CA LEU A 170 -14.89 2.81 -3.65
C LEU A 170 -14.40 1.81 -4.70
N GLN A 171 -14.88 0.56 -4.58
CA GLN A 171 -14.62 -0.52 -5.53
C GLN A 171 -15.86 -1.43 -5.61
N ASN A 172 -15.77 -2.65 -5.14
CA ASN A 172 -16.81 -3.68 -5.22
C ASN A 172 -17.47 -3.97 -3.86
N GLN A 173 -17.51 -2.99 -2.96
CA GLN A 173 -18.16 -3.15 -1.66
C GLN A 173 -19.68 -3.22 -1.86
N ASP A 174 -20.35 -3.97 -0.99
CA ASP A 174 -21.81 -4.01 -1.01
C ASP A 174 -22.44 -2.69 -0.58
N SER A 175 -23.68 -2.44 -1.01
CA SER A 175 -24.41 -1.18 -0.75
C SER A 175 -24.61 -0.90 0.72
N ILE A 176 -24.72 -1.94 1.56
CA ILE A 176 -24.91 -1.80 3.01
C ILE A 176 -23.61 -1.26 3.64
N PHE A 177 -22.46 -1.83 3.25
CA PHE A 177 -21.15 -1.35 3.68
C PHE A 177 -20.93 0.11 3.25
N ILE A 178 -21.18 0.43 1.98
CA ILE A 178 -21.02 1.78 1.44
C ILE A 178 -21.87 2.78 2.24
N LYS A 179 -23.15 2.46 2.50
CA LYS A 179 -24.06 3.30 3.28
C LYS A 179 -23.58 3.50 4.72
N LYS A 180 -23.11 2.44 5.39
CA LYS A 180 -22.58 2.50 6.75
C LYS A 180 -21.29 3.34 6.79
N TYR A 181 -20.36 3.08 5.88
CA TYR A 181 -19.08 3.80 5.78
C TYR A 181 -19.30 5.30 5.54
N SER A 182 -20.16 5.64 4.59
CA SER A 182 -20.51 7.04 4.25
C SER A 182 -21.07 7.82 5.43
N LYS A 183 -21.83 7.17 6.33
CA LYS A 183 -22.33 7.83 7.55
C LYS A 183 -21.21 8.22 8.52
N LEU A 184 -20.10 7.47 8.54
CA LEU A 184 -18.98 7.70 9.45
C LEU A 184 -17.99 8.74 8.90
N THR A 185 -18.04 9.06 7.61
CA THR A 185 -17.12 10.02 7.00
C THR A 185 -17.74 11.42 6.95
N PRO A 186 -16.98 12.50 7.21
CA PRO A 186 -17.46 13.86 7.06
C PRO A 186 -17.99 14.16 5.66
N MET A 187 -17.32 13.66 4.61
CA MET A 187 -17.71 13.85 3.21
C MET A 187 -18.92 12.99 2.78
N LYS A 188 -19.47 12.15 3.67
CA LYS A 188 -20.66 11.30 3.45
C LYS A 188 -20.55 10.36 2.23
N ARG A 189 -19.34 10.01 1.84
CA ARG A 189 -19.04 9.08 0.75
C ARG A 189 -17.70 8.37 0.96
N MET A 190 -17.47 7.31 0.20
CA MET A 190 -16.15 6.74 0.02
C MET A 190 -15.33 7.59 -0.99
N MET A 191 -14.01 7.42 -0.97
CA MET A 191 -13.10 8.08 -1.89
C MET A 191 -13.15 7.42 -3.28
N GLU A 192 -13.13 8.21 -4.32
CA GLU A 192 -12.95 7.73 -5.69
C GLU A 192 -11.46 7.46 -5.96
N LYS A 193 -11.16 6.46 -6.80
CA LYS A 193 -9.78 6.03 -7.09
C LYS A 193 -8.92 7.11 -7.78
N ASN A 194 -9.55 8.06 -8.46
CA ASN A 194 -8.90 9.15 -9.18
C ASN A 194 -8.67 10.42 -8.33
N GLU A 195 -8.99 10.36 -7.02
CA GLU A 195 -8.75 11.48 -6.09
C GLU A 195 -7.34 11.47 -5.46
N LEU A 196 -6.44 10.56 -5.89
CA LEU A 196 -5.07 10.40 -5.38
C LEU A 196 -4.02 10.95 -6.35
#